data_1c415fc235b0ba8be7993042c43c231a
#
_entry.id   1c415fc235b0ba8be7993042c43c231a
#
_cell.length_a   1.000
_cell.length_b   1.000
_cell.length_c   1.000
_cell.angle_alpha   90.00
_cell.angle_beta   90.00
_cell.angle_gamma   90.00
#
_symmetry.space_group_name_H-M   'P 1'
#
loop_
_entity.id
_entity.type
_entity.pdbx_description
1 polymer ?
#
loop_
_entity_poly.entity_id
_entity_poly.type
_entity_poly.pdbx_seq_one_letter_code
_entity_poly.pdbx_strand_id
1 'polypeptide(L)'
;MIPLHLTKISEGTFELCHELRNVEIPNDSELQEIENIAFVEAKIKSFEIPPHVKRIGERAFCNCSIKTIFIPVDSELQTIERNAFDWSHIEKFDIPTNMINLKEGWCHGANNLQEVIVSPNNPRYKNYDKNIVIGQSTIESEIYDVLVFCNRKIEAITIPSFIKTIGTSSFENCYQLQKVEFLSDSELKEIKESALKETFIEKIKFPIHLTKIGQYAFSSCIYLQSIEIPANSELQIIGKFAFEGTKIENVSFPSCLTLINERAFRNCEELKNVQIPADSNLQAIEMGAFCVTPIESFVIPPHITKISKFVFDLCKQLKKIEIPENSELQIIDEKAFYFSGIENIKIPKQIKRISEEAFSIFNNLRKIEIPFDSMLQTIEKRTFTETLIDEITIPSNVTRFCERAFQSCHQLRLVNIASDSKLEVIEKFAFNEAPIERFMIPDHLKKIGKFAFSFCKNLRRVDISNDSELQEIERYAFEETSIVSFRIPSNAKRICKHAFYHCHQLQIIEIELNTKIEFINKSAFGQTAAIIMVPIEMIHFFN
;
A
#
# COMPACT_ATOMS: atom_id res chain seq x y z
N MET A 1 37.47 -30.34 -9.73
CA MET A 1 36.86 -31.65 -10.12
C MET A 1 35.95 -32.14 -9.02
N ILE A 2 34.74 -32.56 -9.33
CA ILE A 2 33.78 -33.15 -8.37
C ILE A 2 34.12 -34.64 -8.22
N PRO A 3 34.16 -35.19 -6.97
CA PRO A 3 34.44 -36.62 -6.77
C PRO A 3 33.39 -37.51 -7.44
N LEU A 4 33.86 -38.65 -8.00
CA LEU A 4 33.04 -39.61 -8.75
C LEU A 4 31.81 -40.11 -7.99
N HIS A 5 31.99 -40.48 -6.73
CA HIS A 5 30.95 -41.10 -5.87
C HIS A 5 30.08 -40.06 -5.13
N LEU A 6 30.19 -38.77 -5.49
CA LEU A 6 29.36 -37.76 -4.88
C LEU A 6 27.94 -37.86 -5.49
N THR A 7 26.94 -38.14 -4.66
CA THR A 7 25.56 -38.26 -5.11
C THR A 7 24.81 -36.96 -5.15
N LYS A 8 25.31 -35.92 -4.42
CA LYS A 8 24.67 -34.62 -4.40
C LYS A 8 25.67 -33.47 -4.18
N ILE A 9 25.44 -32.33 -4.80
CA ILE A 9 26.06 -31.06 -4.44
C ILE A 9 25.11 -30.40 -3.44
N SER A 10 25.55 -30.30 -2.19
CA SER A 10 24.72 -29.82 -1.10
C SER A 10 24.39 -28.33 -1.21
N GLU A 11 23.37 -27.92 -0.46
CA GLU A 11 22.91 -26.55 -0.38
C GLU A 11 24.07 -25.57 -0.11
N GLY A 12 24.17 -24.51 -0.93
CA GLY A 12 25.15 -23.44 -0.79
C GLY A 12 26.61 -23.85 -0.97
N THR A 13 26.92 -25.07 -1.45
CA THR A 13 28.31 -25.58 -1.50
C THR A 13 29.27 -24.62 -2.22
N PHE A 14 28.85 -23.97 -3.30
CA PHE A 14 29.64 -23.02 -4.09
C PHE A 14 28.99 -21.63 -4.13
N GLU A 15 28.16 -21.30 -3.15
CA GLU A 15 27.54 -20.00 -3.03
C GLU A 15 28.63 -18.91 -2.87
N LEU A 16 28.46 -17.78 -3.61
CA LEU A 16 29.36 -16.63 -3.60
C LEU A 16 30.83 -16.96 -4.01
N CYS A 17 31.03 -18.09 -4.70
CA CYS A 17 32.36 -18.47 -5.21
C CYS A 17 32.69 -17.62 -6.46
N HIS A 18 33.00 -16.34 -6.27
CA HIS A 18 33.21 -15.36 -7.35
C HIS A 18 34.41 -15.66 -8.25
N GLU A 19 35.33 -16.54 -7.85
CA GLU A 19 36.48 -16.98 -8.67
C GLU A 19 36.27 -18.35 -9.31
N LEU A 20 35.17 -19.05 -9.01
CA LEU A 20 34.87 -20.35 -9.59
C LEU A 20 34.42 -20.21 -11.04
N ARG A 21 35.28 -20.55 -11.99
CA ARG A 21 35.01 -20.39 -13.43
C ARG A 21 34.62 -21.67 -14.14
N ASN A 22 35.12 -22.79 -13.67
CA ASN A 22 34.86 -24.11 -14.26
C ASN A 22 34.58 -25.13 -13.14
N VAL A 23 33.68 -26.04 -13.40
CA VAL A 23 33.39 -27.20 -12.58
C VAL A 23 33.53 -28.43 -13.47
N GLU A 24 34.48 -29.30 -13.14
CA GLU A 24 34.70 -30.54 -13.87
C GLU A 24 33.99 -31.66 -13.14
N ILE A 25 33.12 -32.35 -13.84
CA ILE A 25 32.38 -33.51 -13.34
C ILE A 25 32.74 -34.71 -14.22
N PRO A 26 33.16 -35.85 -13.64
CA PRO A 26 33.44 -37.05 -14.41
C PRO A 26 32.21 -37.56 -15.17
N ASN A 27 32.41 -38.14 -16.36
CA ASN A 27 31.30 -38.65 -17.18
C ASN A 27 30.55 -39.82 -16.52
N ASP A 28 31.22 -40.55 -15.64
CA ASP A 28 30.68 -41.67 -14.86
C ASP A 28 30.25 -41.22 -13.43
N SER A 29 30.04 -39.94 -13.22
CA SER A 29 29.61 -39.38 -11.92
C SER A 29 28.27 -39.97 -11.46
N GLU A 30 28.21 -40.31 -10.18
CA GLU A 30 27.00 -40.79 -9.47
C GLU A 30 26.08 -39.64 -9.01
N LEU A 31 26.32 -38.39 -9.46
CA LEU A 31 25.58 -37.19 -9.03
C LEU A 31 24.11 -37.26 -9.45
N GLN A 32 23.21 -37.21 -8.49
CA GLN A 32 21.75 -37.29 -8.68
C GLN A 32 21.05 -35.95 -8.40
N GLU A 33 21.64 -35.08 -7.61
CA GLU A 33 20.98 -33.86 -7.17
C GLU A 33 21.96 -32.68 -7.06
N ILE A 34 21.53 -31.53 -7.56
CA ILE A 34 22.13 -30.22 -7.28
C ILE A 34 21.13 -29.50 -6.36
N GLU A 35 21.48 -29.35 -5.08
CA GLU A 35 20.57 -28.80 -4.07
C GLU A 35 20.38 -27.28 -4.22
N ASN A 36 19.55 -26.68 -3.36
CA ASN A 36 19.20 -25.26 -3.41
C ASN A 36 20.44 -24.37 -3.28
N ILE A 37 20.42 -23.22 -3.96
CA ILE A 37 21.47 -22.20 -3.89
C ILE A 37 22.91 -22.69 -4.13
N ALA A 38 23.10 -23.90 -4.67
CA ALA A 38 24.40 -24.59 -4.77
C ALA A 38 25.51 -23.74 -5.44
N PHE A 39 25.16 -22.93 -6.45
CA PHE A 39 26.09 -22.09 -7.24
C PHE A 39 25.67 -20.62 -7.33
N VAL A 40 24.93 -20.11 -6.36
CA VAL A 40 24.51 -18.71 -6.37
C VAL A 40 25.71 -17.78 -6.53
N GLU A 41 25.64 -16.86 -7.51
CA GLU A 41 26.68 -15.87 -7.83
C GLU A 41 28.05 -16.45 -8.25
N ALA A 42 28.14 -17.73 -8.52
CA ALA A 42 29.37 -18.33 -9.06
C ALA A 42 29.67 -17.80 -10.48
N LYS A 43 30.94 -17.63 -10.82
CA LYS A 43 31.35 -17.10 -12.15
C LYS A 43 31.56 -18.19 -13.21
N ILE A 44 30.85 -19.30 -13.06
CA ILE A 44 30.84 -20.41 -14.00
C ILE A 44 30.27 -19.93 -15.34
N LYS A 45 30.95 -20.23 -16.46
CA LYS A 45 30.49 -19.83 -17.81
C LYS A 45 29.70 -20.90 -18.53
N SER A 46 30.00 -22.16 -18.28
CA SER A 46 29.31 -23.34 -18.83
C SER A 46 29.23 -24.42 -17.78
N PHE A 47 28.19 -25.24 -17.86
CA PHE A 47 27.99 -26.36 -16.94
C PHE A 47 27.38 -27.53 -17.71
N GLU A 48 27.93 -28.71 -17.52
CA GLU A 48 27.39 -29.95 -18.06
C GLU A 48 26.64 -30.68 -16.95
N ILE A 49 25.36 -30.95 -17.16
CA ILE A 49 24.53 -31.70 -16.23
C ILE A 49 24.85 -33.19 -16.42
N PRO A 50 25.37 -33.90 -15.40
CA PRO A 50 25.58 -35.35 -15.51
C PRO A 50 24.31 -36.12 -15.84
N PRO A 51 24.39 -37.26 -16.55
CA PRO A 51 23.19 -38.01 -17.00
C PRO A 51 22.25 -38.40 -15.85
N HIS A 52 22.79 -38.77 -14.70
CA HIS A 52 22.01 -39.27 -13.54
C HIS A 52 21.40 -38.16 -12.67
N VAL A 53 21.64 -36.88 -12.95
CA VAL A 53 21.02 -35.79 -12.19
C VAL A 53 19.52 -35.77 -12.46
N LYS A 54 18.72 -35.87 -11.40
CA LYS A 54 17.25 -35.90 -11.43
C LYS A 54 16.62 -34.58 -11.06
N ARG A 55 17.32 -33.79 -10.24
CA ARG A 55 16.78 -32.54 -9.70
C ARG A 55 17.83 -31.42 -9.67
N ILE A 56 17.40 -30.23 -10.09
CA ILE A 56 18.10 -28.96 -9.87
C ILE A 56 17.25 -28.13 -8.89
N GLY A 57 17.85 -27.78 -7.76
CA GLY A 57 17.21 -27.12 -6.64
C GLY A 57 16.84 -25.66 -6.88
N GLU A 58 16.10 -25.09 -5.92
CA GLU A 58 15.69 -23.71 -5.94
C GLU A 58 16.91 -22.79 -5.93
N ARG A 59 16.93 -21.81 -6.87
CA ARG A 59 18.03 -20.85 -7.02
C ARG A 59 19.42 -21.48 -7.19
N ALA A 60 19.50 -22.73 -7.63
CA ALA A 60 20.78 -23.45 -7.72
C ALA A 60 21.85 -22.71 -8.54
N PHE A 61 21.46 -22.02 -9.62
CA PHE A 61 22.32 -21.23 -10.50
C PHE A 61 21.89 -19.74 -10.56
N CYS A 62 21.29 -19.24 -9.48
CA CYS A 62 20.83 -17.86 -9.42
C CYS A 62 22.02 -16.89 -9.52
N ASN A 63 21.87 -15.83 -10.34
CA ASN A 63 22.88 -14.80 -10.58
C ASN A 63 24.25 -15.33 -11.03
N CYS A 64 24.27 -16.53 -11.65
CA CYS A 64 25.47 -17.10 -12.22
C CYS A 64 25.82 -16.47 -13.57
N SER A 65 27.12 -16.41 -13.90
CA SER A 65 27.60 -15.97 -15.23
C SER A 65 27.41 -17.04 -16.33
N ILE A 66 26.65 -18.10 -16.04
CA ILE A 66 26.50 -19.27 -16.92
C ILE A 66 25.74 -18.88 -18.19
N LYS A 67 26.35 -19.17 -19.35
CA LYS A 67 25.78 -18.91 -20.67
C LYS A 67 25.23 -20.17 -21.33
N THR A 68 25.90 -21.29 -21.09
CA THR A 68 25.59 -22.56 -21.74
C THR A 68 25.43 -23.66 -20.70
N ILE A 69 24.32 -24.37 -20.80
CA ILE A 69 24.04 -25.58 -20.03
C ILE A 69 23.93 -26.72 -21.04
N PHE A 70 24.74 -27.74 -20.85
CA PHE A 70 24.70 -28.96 -21.67
C PHE A 70 23.90 -30.01 -20.90
N ILE A 71 22.84 -30.52 -21.52
CA ILE A 71 22.01 -31.59 -20.98
C ILE A 71 22.13 -32.78 -21.96
N PRO A 72 22.67 -33.92 -21.52
CA PRO A 72 22.84 -35.07 -22.41
C PRO A 72 21.50 -35.68 -22.83
N VAL A 73 21.52 -36.39 -23.97
CA VAL A 73 20.28 -36.96 -24.55
C VAL A 73 19.66 -38.02 -23.63
N ASP A 74 20.48 -38.75 -22.89
CA ASP A 74 20.11 -39.78 -21.92
C ASP A 74 19.86 -39.24 -20.50
N SER A 75 19.76 -37.93 -20.35
CA SER A 75 19.55 -37.28 -19.06
C SER A 75 18.32 -37.80 -18.30
N GLU A 76 18.51 -38.11 -17.01
CA GLU A 76 17.44 -38.46 -16.08
C GLU A 76 16.78 -37.23 -15.41
N LEU A 77 17.09 -36.00 -15.85
CA LEU A 77 16.60 -34.77 -15.25
C LEU A 77 15.08 -34.67 -15.35
N GLN A 78 14.41 -34.67 -14.19
CA GLN A 78 12.95 -34.66 -14.05
C GLN A 78 12.41 -33.33 -13.53
N THR A 79 13.18 -32.64 -12.68
CA THR A 79 12.68 -31.46 -11.96
C THR A 79 13.70 -30.34 -11.98
N ILE A 80 13.23 -29.15 -12.37
CA ILE A 80 13.90 -27.87 -12.15
C ILE A 80 13.01 -27.05 -11.23
N GLU A 81 13.54 -26.68 -10.07
CA GLU A 81 12.80 -25.95 -9.07
C GLU A 81 12.66 -24.45 -9.39
N ARG A 82 11.84 -23.77 -8.60
CA ARG A 82 11.55 -22.34 -8.74
C ARG A 82 12.87 -21.53 -8.74
N ASN A 83 12.96 -20.57 -9.67
CA ASN A 83 14.09 -19.64 -9.74
C ASN A 83 15.47 -20.28 -9.92
N ALA A 84 15.54 -21.55 -10.39
CA ALA A 84 16.81 -22.29 -10.49
C ALA A 84 17.87 -21.54 -11.31
N PHE A 85 17.47 -20.80 -12.34
CA PHE A 85 18.33 -19.99 -13.22
C PHE A 85 18.00 -18.49 -13.14
N ASP A 86 17.49 -18.05 -12.00
CA ASP A 86 17.13 -16.65 -11.76
C ASP A 86 18.34 -15.72 -11.99
N TRP A 87 18.13 -14.65 -12.78
CA TRP A 87 19.19 -13.69 -13.15
C TRP A 87 20.46 -14.32 -13.77
N SER A 88 20.37 -15.53 -14.29
CA SER A 88 21.49 -16.16 -15.01
C SER A 88 21.64 -15.60 -16.42
N HIS A 89 22.82 -15.83 -17.05
CA HIS A 89 23.10 -15.35 -18.41
C HIS A 89 22.86 -16.42 -19.49
N ILE A 90 22.08 -17.46 -19.19
CA ILE A 90 21.80 -18.54 -20.14
C ILE A 90 21.21 -18.01 -21.44
N GLU A 91 21.72 -18.49 -22.58
CA GLU A 91 21.29 -18.08 -23.90
C GLU A 91 20.37 -19.13 -24.56
N LYS A 92 20.57 -20.41 -24.21
CA LYS A 92 19.82 -21.56 -24.69
C LYS A 92 19.59 -22.58 -23.58
N PHE A 93 18.46 -23.30 -23.64
CA PHE A 93 18.14 -24.38 -22.74
C PHE A 93 17.42 -25.53 -23.46
N ASP A 94 17.87 -26.77 -23.21
CA ASP A 94 17.24 -27.97 -23.77
C ASP A 94 16.40 -28.67 -22.68
N ILE A 95 15.11 -28.88 -22.94
CA ILE A 95 14.21 -29.63 -22.05
C ILE A 95 14.26 -31.08 -22.45
N PRO A 96 14.87 -32.00 -21.63
CA PRO A 96 15.05 -33.41 -21.98
C PRO A 96 13.74 -34.19 -21.90
N THR A 97 13.77 -35.43 -22.43
CA THR A 97 12.60 -36.33 -22.47
C THR A 97 11.99 -36.56 -21.07
N ASN A 98 12.81 -36.71 -20.05
CA ASN A 98 12.35 -37.07 -18.70
C ASN A 98 11.88 -35.88 -17.88
N MET A 99 12.02 -34.63 -18.36
CA MET A 99 11.59 -33.42 -17.65
C MET A 99 10.06 -33.37 -17.55
N ILE A 100 9.56 -33.47 -16.33
CA ILE A 100 8.12 -33.41 -16.03
C ILE A 100 7.73 -32.25 -15.12
N ASN A 101 8.69 -31.67 -14.39
CA ASN A 101 8.46 -30.59 -13.44
C ASN A 101 9.40 -29.41 -13.69
N LEU A 102 8.99 -28.52 -14.61
CA LEU A 102 9.60 -27.20 -14.75
C LEU A 102 8.78 -26.25 -13.88
N LYS A 103 9.31 -25.94 -12.69
CA LYS A 103 8.57 -25.13 -11.72
C LYS A 103 8.45 -23.68 -12.15
N GLU A 104 7.41 -23.02 -11.67
CA GLU A 104 7.11 -21.64 -12.02
C GLU A 104 8.31 -20.70 -11.77
N GLY A 105 8.60 -19.82 -12.72
CA GLY A 105 9.70 -18.86 -12.63
C GLY A 105 11.11 -19.46 -12.72
N TRP A 106 11.27 -20.69 -13.23
CA TRP A 106 12.58 -21.38 -13.33
C TRP A 106 13.67 -20.55 -14.01
N CYS A 107 13.30 -19.68 -14.96
CA CYS A 107 14.19 -18.77 -15.70
C CYS A 107 13.86 -17.29 -15.46
N HIS A 108 13.29 -16.94 -14.30
CA HIS A 108 13.00 -15.56 -13.94
C HIS A 108 14.28 -14.71 -14.09
N GLY A 109 14.18 -13.52 -14.67
CA GLY A 109 15.34 -12.63 -14.85
C GLY A 109 16.43 -13.14 -15.82
N ALA A 110 16.28 -14.29 -16.49
CA ALA A 110 17.23 -14.79 -17.47
C ALA A 110 17.06 -14.08 -18.82
N ASN A 111 17.56 -12.83 -18.90
CA ASN A 111 17.28 -11.90 -20.00
C ASN A 111 17.91 -12.30 -21.34
N ASN A 112 18.91 -13.18 -21.33
CA ASN A 112 19.62 -13.64 -22.51
C ASN A 112 19.03 -14.91 -23.12
N LEU A 113 18.04 -15.54 -22.47
CA LEU A 113 17.47 -16.81 -22.92
C LEU A 113 16.62 -16.61 -24.19
N GLN A 114 17.15 -17.03 -25.33
CA GLN A 114 16.56 -16.84 -26.65
C GLN A 114 15.95 -18.10 -27.23
N GLU A 115 16.43 -19.25 -26.79
CA GLU A 115 16.02 -20.52 -27.36
C GLU A 115 15.76 -21.56 -26.27
N VAL A 116 14.59 -22.17 -26.29
CA VAL A 116 14.27 -23.35 -25.49
C VAL A 116 13.79 -24.46 -26.43
N ILE A 117 14.54 -25.54 -26.46
CA ILE A 117 14.23 -26.70 -27.31
C ILE A 117 13.68 -27.82 -26.43
N VAL A 118 12.54 -28.34 -26.79
CA VAL A 118 11.92 -29.47 -26.09
C VAL A 118 12.18 -30.74 -26.87
N SER A 119 12.64 -31.78 -26.16
CA SER A 119 12.77 -33.14 -26.75
C SER A 119 11.45 -33.58 -27.37
N PRO A 120 11.46 -34.13 -28.61
CA PRO A 120 10.24 -34.59 -29.29
C PRO A 120 9.42 -35.63 -28.49
N ASN A 121 10.09 -36.39 -27.63
CA ASN A 121 9.46 -37.41 -26.80
C ASN A 121 9.11 -36.93 -25.39
N ASN A 122 9.22 -35.62 -25.08
CA ASN A 122 8.83 -35.12 -23.80
C ASN A 122 7.31 -35.21 -23.60
N PRO A 123 6.82 -35.85 -22.50
CA PRO A 123 5.39 -36.09 -22.34
C PRO A 123 4.61 -34.84 -21.90
N ARG A 124 5.27 -33.83 -21.36
CA ARG A 124 4.60 -32.70 -20.71
C ARG A 124 4.76 -31.37 -21.43
N TYR A 125 5.85 -31.17 -22.14
CA TYR A 125 6.16 -29.92 -22.85
C TYR A 125 6.35 -30.16 -24.33
N LYS A 126 6.08 -29.13 -25.14
CA LYS A 126 6.41 -29.15 -26.56
C LYS A 126 6.67 -27.73 -27.08
N ASN A 127 7.47 -27.63 -28.13
CA ASN A 127 7.53 -26.41 -28.90
C ASN A 127 6.25 -26.29 -29.73
N TYR A 128 5.48 -25.20 -29.53
CA TYR A 128 4.35 -24.87 -30.40
C TYR A 128 4.85 -24.37 -31.77
N ASP A 129 5.83 -23.47 -31.69
CA ASP A 129 6.63 -23.00 -32.82
C ASP A 129 8.08 -22.74 -32.35
N LYS A 130 8.88 -22.06 -33.20
CA LYS A 130 10.28 -21.72 -32.84
C LYS A 130 10.43 -20.73 -31.68
N ASN A 131 9.34 -20.03 -31.29
CA ASN A 131 9.36 -18.95 -30.28
C ASN A 131 8.69 -19.36 -28.98
N ILE A 132 7.80 -20.35 -29.00
CA ILE A 132 6.89 -20.62 -27.88
C ILE A 132 7.03 -22.07 -27.42
N VAL A 133 7.18 -22.25 -26.12
CA VAL A 133 7.03 -23.54 -25.44
C VAL A 133 5.71 -23.55 -24.71
N ILE A 134 4.93 -24.60 -24.92
CA ILE A 134 3.68 -24.85 -24.21
C ILE A 134 3.78 -26.12 -23.37
N GLY A 135 2.99 -26.18 -22.31
CA GLY A 135 2.93 -27.30 -21.39
C GLY A 135 1.50 -27.64 -20.98
N GLN A 136 1.35 -28.76 -20.32
CA GLN A 136 0.10 -29.20 -19.72
C GLN A 136 -0.05 -28.60 -18.31
N SER A 137 -1.26 -28.20 -17.94
CA SER A 137 -1.57 -27.67 -16.59
C SER A 137 -1.39 -28.73 -15.50
N THR A 138 -1.72 -30.00 -15.77
CA THR A 138 -1.46 -31.15 -14.89
C THR A 138 -0.81 -32.30 -15.66
N ILE A 139 -0.18 -33.24 -14.97
CA ILE A 139 0.47 -34.43 -15.59
C ILE A 139 -0.54 -35.33 -16.27
N GLU A 140 -1.77 -35.38 -15.77
CA GLU A 140 -2.84 -36.21 -16.33
C GLU A 140 -3.58 -35.52 -17.48
N SER A 141 -3.29 -34.26 -17.76
CA SER A 141 -3.93 -33.54 -18.86
C SER A 141 -3.37 -33.95 -20.20
N GLU A 142 -4.23 -34.23 -21.17
CA GLU A 142 -3.82 -34.41 -22.57
C GLU A 142 -3.73 -33.08 -23.33
N ILE A 143 -4.15 -31.96 -22.67
CA ILE A 143 -4.25 -30.63 -23.29
C ILE A 143 -3.05 -29.78 -22.90
N TYR A 144 -2.37 -29.21 -23.90
CA TYR A 144 -1.27 -28.28 -23.74
C TYR A 144 -1.81 -26.83 -23.67
N ASP A 145 -2.30 -26.43 -22.53
CA ASP A 145 -3.06 -25.20 -22.31
C ASP A 145 -2.29 -24.10 -21.53
N VAL A 146 -1.01 -24.33 -21.23
CA VAL A 146 -0.14 -23.38 -20.54
C VAL A 146 0.96 -22.88 -21.46
N LEU A 147 1.10 -21.57 -21.65
CA LEU A 147 2.27 -20.96 -22.29
C LEU A 147 3.39 -20.86 -21.25
N VAL A 148 4.46 -21.64 -21.41
CA VAL A 148 5.54 -21.82 -20.42
C VAL A 148 6.69 -20.83 -20.65
N PHE A 149 7.04 -20.60 -21.91
CA PHE A 149 8.17 -19.75 -22.29
C PHE A 149 7.94 -19.12 -23.66
N CYS A 150 8.46 -17.90 -23.82
CA CYS A 150 8.56 -17.22 -25.11
C CYS A 150 9.97 -16.66 -25.33
N ASN A 151 10.43 -16.72 -26.58
CA ASN A 151 11.69 -16.14 -27.01
C ASN A 151 11.76 -14.65 -26.69
N ARG A 152 12.84 -14.24 -26.02
CA ARG A 152 13.02 -12.85 -25.53
C ARG A 152 13.19 -11.80 -26.63
N LYS A 153 13.42 -12.20 -27.89
CA LYS A 153 13.56 -11.30 -29.06
C LYS A 153 12.29 -11.12 -29.90
N ILE A 154 11.16 -11.65 -29.43
CA ILE A 154 9.90 -11.52 -30.15
C ILE A 154 9.39 -10.08 -30.12
N GLU A 155 8.90 -9.56 -31.24
CA GLU A 155 8.33 -8.21 -31.37
C GLU A 155 6.80 -8.19 -31.23
N ALA A 156 6.15 -9.25 -31.73
CA ALA A 156 4.70 -9.38 -31.67
C ALA A 156 4.28 -10.85 -31.59
N ILE A 157 3.16 -11.11 -30.95
CA ILE A 157 2.61 -12.45 -30.80
C ILE A 157 1.08 -12.45 -30.78
N THR A 158 0.49 -13.44 -31.40
CA THR A 158 -0.91 -13.81 -31.21
C THR A 158 -0.96 -15.07 -30.35
N ILE A 159 -1.57 -14.99 -29.17
CA ILE A 159 -1.71 -16.11 -28.25
C ILE A 159 -2.73 -17.10 -28.84
N PRO A 160 -2.39 -18.39 -28.97
CA PRO A 160 -3.34 -19.41 -29.47
C PRO A 160 -4.58 -19.48 -28.58
N SER A 161 -5.77 -19.66 -29.22
CA SER A 161 -7.05 -19.57 -28.48
C SER A 161 -7.23 -20.62 -27.38
N PHE A 162 -6.62 -21.79 -27.54
CA PHE A 162 -6.68 -22.90 -26.59
C PHE A 162 -5.81 -22.68 -25.30
N ILE A 163 -4.97 -21.63 -25.28
CA ILE A 163 -4.16 -21.32 -24.12
C ILE A 163 -5.06 -20.75 -23.01
N LYS A 164 -5.08 -21.44 -21.87
CA LYS A 164 -5.83 -21.02 -20.66
C LYS A 164 -4.99 -20.26 -19.67
N THR A 165 -3.66 -20.44 -19.71
CA THR A 165 -2.75 -19.82 -18.75
C THR A 165 -1.50 -19.28 -19.44
N ILE A 166 -1.18 -18.01 -19.20
CA ILE A 166 0.14 -17.45 -19.48
C ILE A 166 0.98 -17.67 -18.23
N GLY A 167 2.02 -18.49 -18.33
CA GLY A 167 2.84 -18.95 -17.19
C GLY A 167 3.70 -17.86 -16.59
N THR A 168 4.20 -18.13 -15.39
CA THR A 168 5.08 -17.24 -14.63
C THR A 168 6.33 -16.90 -15.45
N SER A 169 6.64 -15.60 -15.55
CA SER A 169 7.81 -15.05 -16.25
C SER A 169 7.94 -15.46 -17.72
N SER A 170 6.87 -15.94 -18.36
CA SER A 170 6.95 -16.51 -19.73
C SER A 170 7.37 -15.48 -20.79
N PHE A 171 7.01 -14.21 -20.63
CA PHE A 171 7.43 -13.08 -21.49
C PHE A 171 8.27 -12.05 -20.72
N GLU A 172 8.68 -12.34 -19.50
CA GLU A 172 9.44 -11.38 -18.70
C GLU A 172 10.69 -10.92 -19.43
N ASN A 173 10.95 -9.60 -19.43
CA ASN A 173 12.11 -8.99 -20.09
C ASN A 173 12.14 -9.19 -21.64
N CYS A 174 11.01 -9.47 -22.26
CA CYS A 174 10.89 -9.39 -23.71
C CYS A 174 10.89 -7.91 -24.15
N TYR A 175 12.06 -7.26 -24.08
CA TYR A 175 12.21 -5.82 -24.36
C TYR A 175 11.89 -5.40 -25.81
N GLN A 176 11.65 -6.35 -26.71
CA GLN A 176 11.24 -6.06 -28.07
C GLN A 176 9.74 -6.30 -28.29
N LEU A 177 9.04 -6.90 -27.31
CA LEU A 177 7.63 -7.24 -27.43
C LEU A 177 6.76 -6.00 -27.30
N GLN A 178 6.24 -5.52 -28.42
CA GLN A 178 5.36 -4.35 -28.52
C GLN A 178 3.88 -4.71 -28.61
N LYS A 179 3.57 -5.93 -29.09
CA LYS A 179 2.21 -6.33 -29.38
C LYS A 179 1.88 -7.75 -28.91
N VAL A 180 0.84 -7.87 -28.12
CA VAL A 180 0.22 -9.14 -27.72
C VAL A 180 -1.24 -9.11 -28.13
N GLU A 181 -1.68 -10.10 -28.90
CA GLU A 181 -3.06 -10.22 -29.36
C GLU A 181 -3.69 -11.52 -28.86
N PHE A 182 -4.96 -11.44 -28.55
CA PHE A 182 -5.81 -12.58 -28.23
C PHE A 182 -6.88 -12.72 -29.28
N LEU A 183 -7.15 -13.94 -29.71
CA LEU A 183 -8.23 -14.24 -30.66
C LEU A 183 -9.60 -14.08 -29.97
N SER A 184 -10.65 -13.86 -30.75
CA SER A 184 -12.02 -13.67 -30.22
C SER A 184 -12.57 -14.88 -29.47
N ASP A 185 -12.06 -16.08 -29.78
CA ASP A 185 -12.39 -17.37 -29.17
C ASP A 185 -11.36 -17.79 -28.09
N SER A 186 -10.58 -16.85 -27.57
CA SER A 186 -9.57 -17.12 -26.55
C SER A 186 -10.17 -17.69 -25.26
N GLU A 187 -9.63 -18.83 -24.81
CA GLU A 187 -9.98 -19.50 -23.54
C GLU A 187 -9.12 -19.05 -22.37
N LEU A 188 -8.35 -17.94 -22.49
CA LEU A 188 -7.42 -17.49 -21.46
C LEU A 188 -8.16 -17.13 -20.17
N LYS A 189 -7.75 -17.75 -19.07
CA LYS A 189 -8.32 -17.55 -17.70
C LYS A 189 -7.37 -16.84 -16.75
N GLU A 190 -6.06 -17.06 -16.89
CA GLU A 190 -5.09 -16.53 -15.94
C GLU A 190 -3.82 -16.06 -16.63
N ILE A 191 -3.34 -14.89 -16.23
CA ILE A 191 -1.99 -14.38 -16.47
C ILE A 191 -1.25 -14.46 -15.15
N LYS A 192 -0.20 -15.29 -15.06
CA LYS A 192 0.51 -15.55 -13.81
C LYS A 192 1.52 -14.47 -13.43
N GLU A 193 2.24 -14.73 -12.32
CA GLU A 193 3.24 -13.83 -11.75
C GLU A 193 4.30 -13.43 -12.78
N SER A 194 4.60 -12.12 -12.87
CA SER A 194 5.64 -11.55 -13.75
C SER A 194 5.54 -11.94 -15.24
N ALA A 195 4.39 -12.46 -15.66
CA ALA A 195 4.25 -13.08 -16.98
C ALA A 195 4.69 -12.17 -18.15
N LEU A 196 4.38 -10.89 -18.09
CA LEU A 196 4.72 -9.87 -19.09
C LEU A 196 5.50 -8.68 -18.48
N LYS A 197 6.12 -8.90 -17.32
CA LYS A 197 6.88 -7.87 -16.62
C LYS A 197 8.02 -7.32 -17.50
N GLU A 198 8.22 -6.01 -17.47
CA GLU A 198 9.29 -5.32 -18.21
C GLU A 198 9.24 -5.56 -19.74
N THR A 199 8.05 -5.71 -20.34
CA THR A 199 7.87 -5.74 -21.79
C THR A 199 7.62 -4.33 -22.34
N PHE A 200 7.79 -4.16 -23.67
CA PHE A 200 7.56 -2.88 -24.34
C PHE A 200 6.18 -2.78 -24.99
N ILE A 201 5.21 -3.54 -24.47
CA ILE A 201 3.83 -3.52 -24.94
C ILE A 201 3.25 -2.12 -24.79
N GLU A 202 2.66 -1.55 -25.85
CA GLU A 202 2.04 -0.22 -25.84
C GLU A 202 0.56 -0.28 -25.46
N LYS A 203 -0.13 -1.34 -25.89
CA LYS A 203 -1.56 -1.56 -25.61
C LYS A 203 -1.89 -3.03 -25.54
N ILE A 204 -2.92 -3.36 -24.76
CA ILE A 204 -3.44 -4.73 -24.67
C ILE A 204 -4.95 -4.73 -24.50
N LYS A 205 -5.62 -5.64 -25.24
CA LYS A 205 -7.05 -5.93 -25.08
C LYS A 205 -7.21 -7.31 -24.47
N PHE A 206 -7.78 -7.39 -23.28
CA PHE A 206 -7.96 -8.66 -22.59
C PHE A 206 -9.15 -9.46 -23.14
N PRO A 207 -9.06 -10.81 -23.19
CA PRO A 207 -10.19 -11.65 -23.56
C PRO A 207 -11.24 -11.69 -22.45
N ILE A 208 -12.49 -12.02 -22.83
CA ILE A 208 -13.65 -11.98 -21.90
C ILE A 208 -13.54 -12.98 -20.75
N HIS A 209 -12.92 -14.15 -20.98
CA HIS A 209 -12.81 -15.24 -20.01
C HIS A 209 -11.65 -15.09 -19.02
N LEU A 210 -10.87 -13.99 -19.13
CA LEU A 210 -9.79 -13.73 -18.18
C LEU A 210 -10.39 -13.46 -16.80
N THR A 211 -10.02 -14.28 -15.80
CA THR A 211 -10.50 -14.16 -14.42
C THR A 211 -9.49 -13.52 -13.48
N LYS A 212 -8.19 -13.65 -13.81
CA LYS A 212 -7.12 -13.19 -12.91
C LYS A 212 -5.89 -12.67 -13.65
N ILE A 213 -5.41 -11.52 -13.21
CA ILE A 213 -4.10 -10.96 -13.54
C ILE A 213 -3.21 -11.13 -12.32
N GLY A 214 -2.08 -11.81 -12.45
CA GLY A 214 -1.17 -12.18 -11.37
C GLY A 214 -0.33 -11.03 -10.84
N GLN A 215 0.44 -11.34 -9.80
CA GLN A 215 1.38 -10.41 -9.18
C GLN A 215 2.46 -10.00 -10.20
N TYR A 216 2.81 -8.68 -10.25
CA TYR A 216 3.81 -8.12 -11.19
C TYR A 216 3.55 -8.41 -12.68
N ALA A 217 2.38 -8.88 -13.08
CA ALA A 217 2.15 -9.40 -14.42
C ALA A 217 2.54 -8.42 -15.54
N PHE A 218 2.33 -7.12 -15.37
CA PHE A 218 2.70 -6.03 -16.27
C PHE A 218 3.55 -4.95 -15.59
N SER A 219 4.16 -5.27 -14.45
CA SER A 219 4.99 -4.31 -13.72
C SER A 219 6.13 -3.81 -14.62
N SER A 220 6.39 -2.51 -14.56
CA SER A 220 7.43 -1.84 -15.35
C SER A 220 7.29 -2.00 -16.88
N CYS A 221 6.08 -2.23 -17.38
CA CYS A 221 5.78 -2.08 -18.81
C CYS A 221 5.67 -0.58 -19.14
N ILE A 222 6.80 0.09 -19.24
CA ILE A 222 6.91 1.56 -19.28
C ILE A 222 6.32 2.22 -20.54
N TYR A 223 5.92 1.43 -21.54
CA TYR A 223 5.25 1.89 -22.76
C TYR A 223 3.75 1.56 -22.75
N LEU A 224 3.22 0.83 -21.76
CA LEU A 224 1.82 0.41 -21.71
C LEU A 224 0.93 1.61 -21.36
N GLN A 225 0.31 2.21 -22.37
CA GLN A 225 -0.57 3.38 -22.27
C GLN A 225 -2.05 3.02 -22.18
N SER A 226 -2.43 1.87 -22.75
CA SER A 226 -3.83 1.50 -22.86
C SER A 226 -4.08 0.02 -22.54
N ILE A 227 -5.04 -0.21 -21.66
CA ILE A 227 -5.61 -1.53 -21.42
C ILE A 227 -7.11 -1.50 -21.72
N GLU A 228 -7.61 -2.47 -22.45
CA GLU A 228 -9.03 -2.64 -22.70
C GLU A 228 -9.53 -3.90 -21.99
N ILE A 229 -10.38 -3.71 -20.99
CA ILE A 229 -11.08 -4.77 -20.26
C ILE A 229 -12.53 -4.74 -20.75
N PRO A 230 -13.05 -5.79 -21.41
CA PRO A 230 -14.43 -5.81 -21.89
C PRO A 230 -15.42 -5.65 -20.72
N ALA A 231 -16.52 -4.92 -20.92
CA ALA A 231 -17.53 -4.72 -19.88
C ALA A 231 -18.16 -6.04 -19.37
N ASN A 232 -18.23 -7.06 -20.25
CA ASN A 232 -18.68 -8.41 -19.93
C ASN A 232 -17.54 -9.37 -19.55
N SER A 233 -16.37 -8.84 -19.19
CA SER A 233 -15.23 -9.64 -18.76
C SER A 233 -15.54 -10.38 -17.45
N GLU A 234 -14.94 -11.56 -17.29
CA GLU A 234 -14.99 -12.37 -16.06
C GLU A 234 -13.86 -12.02 -15.07
N LEU A 235 -13.13 -10.90 -15.27
CA LEU A 235 -12.00 -10.51 -14.44
C LEU A 235 -12.41 -10.19 -13.00
N GLN A 236 -11.95 -10.99 -12.06
CA GLN A 236 -12.25 -10.89 -10.63
C GLN A 236 -11.11 -10.32 -9.81
N ILE A 237 -9.86 -10.58 -10.20
CA ILE A 237 -8.69 -10.25 -9.37
C ILE A 237 -7.62 -9.58 -10.21
N ILE A 238 -7.14 -8.42 -9.74
CA ILE A 238 -5.91 -7.77 -10.18
C ILE A 238 -4.88 -7.93 -9.06
N GLY A 239 -3.77 -8.59 -9.37
CA GLY A 239 -2.72 -8.98 -8.43
C GLY A 239 -1.88 -7.83 -7.90
N LYS A 240 -1.02 -8.14 -6.92
CA LYS A 240 -0.08 -7.17 -6.34
C LYS A 240 0.86 -6.62 -7.40
N PHE A 241 1.07 -5.30 -7.42
CA PHE A 241 1.96 -4.63 -8.36
C PHE A 241 1.69 -4.92 -9.85
N ALA A 242 0.50 -5.41 -10.19
CA ALA A 242 0.20 -5.96 -11.52
C ALA A 242 0.51 -4.98 -12.67
N PHE A 243 0.25 -3.69 -12.49
CA PHE A 243 0.48 -2.60 -13.45
C PHE A 243 1.40 -1.51 -12.91
N GLU A 244 2.19 -1.80 -11.87
CA GLU A 244 3.09 -0.80 -11.27
C GLU A 244 4.05 -0.20 -12.31
N GLY A 245 4.15 1.13 -12.32
CA GLY A 245 5.10 1.86 -13.18
C GLY A 245 4.74 1.83 -14.67
N THR A 246 3.47 1.56 -15.01
CA THR A 246 2.97 1.67 -16.39
C THR A 246 2.51 3.10 -16.71
N LYS A 247 2.32 3.39 -18.01
CA LYS A 247 1.80 4.68 -18.49
C LYS A 247 0.32 4.63 -18.87
N ILE A 248 -0.45 3.74 -18.24
CA ILE A 248 -1.89 3.64 -18.47
C ILE A 248 -2.54 4.98 -18.12
N GLU A 249 -3.30 5.55 -19.08
CA GLU A 249 -3.98 6.84 -18.89
C GLU A 249 -5.38 6.68 -18.30
N ASN A 250 -6.09 5.63 -18.70
CA ASN A 250 -7.47 5.38 -18.32
C ASN A 250 -7.69 3.88 -18.08
N VAL A 251 -8.53 3.55 -17.09
CA VAL A 251 -8.99 2.18 -16.87
C VAL A 251 -10.46 2.14 -16.55
N SER A 252 -11.19 1.19 -17.16
CA SER A 252 -12.58 0.87 -16.83
C SER A 252 -12.65 -0.57 -16.36
N PHE A 253 -13.16 -0.78 -15.15
CA PHE A 253 -13.27 -2.11 -14.56
C PHE A 253 -14.63 -2.76 -14.86
N PRO A 254 -14.71 -4.11 -15.00
CA PRO A 254 -15.97 -4.81 -15.10
C PRO A 254 -16.67 -4.92 -13.74
N SER A 255 -18.00 -5.10 -13.75
CA SER A 255 -18.78 -5.20 -12.50
C SER A 255 -18.43 -6.42 -11.64
N CYS A 256 -17.92 -7.49 -12.25
CA CYS A 256 -17.51 -8.71 -11.54
C CYS A 256 -16.16 -8.60 -10.82
N LEU A 257 -15.40 -7.50 -10.98
CA LEU A 257 -14.13 -7.31 -10.26
C LEU A 257 -14.38 -7.25 -8.75
N THR A 258 -13.68 -8.09 -7.98
CA THR A 258 -13.81 -8.18 -6.52
C THR A 258 -12.63 -7.63 -5.75
N LEU A 259 -11.44 -7.65 -6.35
CA LEU A 259 -10.20 -7.29 -5.67
C LEU A 259 -9.22 -6.55 -6.58
N ILE A 260 -8.80 -5.36 -6.14
CA ILE A 260 -7.60 -4.67 -6.61
C ILE A 260 -6.56 -4.77 -5.50
N ASN A 261 -5.50 -5.54 -5.73
CA ASN A 261 -4.54 -5.89 -4.70
C ASN A 261 -3.50 -4.78 -4.45
N GLU A 262 -2.62 -5.02 -3.49
CA GLU A 262 -1.58 -4.10 -3.02
C GLU A 262 -0.78 -3.52 -4.19
N ARG A 263 -0.69 -2.17 -4.24
CA ARG A 263 0.12 -1.40 -5.20
C ARG A 263 -0.12 -1.74 -6.68
N ALA A 264 -1.31 -2.26 -7.01
CA ALA A 264 -1.63 -2.75 -8.36
C ALA A 264 -1.39 -1.70 -9.46
N PHE A 265 -1.66 -0.42 -9.20
CA PHE A 265 -1.45 0.71 -10.12
C PHE A 265 -0.50 1.78 -9.53
N ARG A 266 0.37 1.39 -8.59
CA ARG A 266 1.33 2.33 -8.02
C ARG A 266 2.24 2.91 -9.11
N ASN A 267 2.58 4.22 -9.00
CA ASN A 267 3.45 4.91 -9.96
C ASN A 267 2.94 4.85 -11.43
N CYS A 268 1.64 4.71 -11.65
CA CYS A 268 1.05 4.91 -12.97
C CYS A 268 0.92 6.42 -13.21
N GLU A 269 2.02 7.06 -13.62
CA GLU A 269 2.17 8.51 -13.65
C GLU A 269 1.27 9.23 -14.68
N GLU A 270 0.57 8.50 -15.53
CA GLU A 270 -0.38 9.03 -16.52
C GLU A 270 -1.83 8.67 -16.21
N LEU A 271 -2.12 7.88 -15.15
CA LEU A 271 -3.46 7.39 -14.83
C LEU A 271 -4.36 8.50 -14.26
N LYS A 272 -5.18 9.08 -15.12
CA LYS A 272 -6.10 10.20 -14.77
C LYS A 272 -7.50 9.73 -14.42
N ASN A 273 -8.01 8.72 -15.14
CA ASN A 273 -9.39 8.29 -15.02
C ASN A 273 -9.51 6.81 -14.64
N VAL A 274 -10.23 6.55 -13.58
CA VAL A 274 -10.59 5.20 -13.12
C VAL A 274 -12.12 5.11 -13.10
N GLN A 275 -12.67 4.22 -13.93
CA GLN A 275 -14.12 4.02 -13.99
C GLN A 275 -14.49 2.70 -13.31
N ILE A 276 -15.37 2.80 -12.32
CA ILE A 276 -15.94 1.65 -11.60
C ILE A 276 -17.45 1.70 -11.82
N PRO A 277 -18.07 0.61 -12.31
CA PRO A 277 -19.52 0.58 -12.52
C PRO A 277 -20.29 0.73 -11.20
N ALA A 278 -21.49 1.31 -11.28
CA ALA A 278 -22.33 1.51 -10.09
C ALA A 278 -22.78 0.17 -9.46
N ASP A 279 -22.89 -0.89 -10.27
CA ASP A 279 -23.22 -2.27 -9.86
C ASP A 279 -21.96 -3.11 -9.56
N SER A 280 -20.84 -2.47 -9.25
CA SER A 280 -19.56 -3.12 -8.98
C SER A 280 -19.62 -4.03 -7.75
N ASN A 281 -19.08 -5.24 -7.90
CA ASN A 281 -18.88 -6.21 -6.80
C ASN A 281 -17.54 -6.02 -6.06
N LEU A 282 -16.86 -4.88 -6.26
CA LEU A 282 -15.54 -4.63 -5.69
C LEU A 282 -15.62 -4.56 -4.15
N GLN A 283 -14.95 -5.48 -3.47
CA GLN A 283 -14.94 -5.64 -2.02
C GLN A 283 -13.70 -5.03 -1.36
N ALA A 284 -12.57 -5.01 -2.09
CA ALA A 284 -11.34 -4.48 -1.54
C ALA A 284 -10.48 -3.77 -2.58
N ILE A 285 -9.94 -2.63 -2.17
CA ILE A 285 -8.85 -1.90 -2.79
C ILE A 285 -7.73 -1.87 -1.75
N GLU A 286 -6.67 -2.63 -1.99
CA GLU A 286 -5.64 -2.87 -0.99
C GLU A 286 -4.59 -1.75 -0.92
N MET A 287 -3.65 -1.90 0.04
CA MET A 287 -2.65 -0.90 0.39
C MET A 287 -1.95 -0.31 -0.83
N GLY A 288 -1.97 1.01 -0.95
CA GLY A 288 -1.22 1.76 -1.97
C GLY A 288 -1.64 1.49 -3.41
N ALA A 289 -2.84 0.91 -3.65
CA ALA A 289 -3.26 0.45 -4.98
C ALA A 289 -3.16 1.53 -6.08
N PHE A 290 -3.42 2.79 -5.73
CA PHE A 290 -3.33 3.94 -6.63
C PHE A 290 -2.32 5.00 -6.16
N CYS A 291 -1.39 4.62 -5.26
CA CYS A 291 -0.37 5.52 -4.74
C CYS A 291 0.48 6.13 -5.87
N VAL A 292 0.75 7.44 -5.78
CA VAL A 292 1.53 8.19 -6.79
C VAL A 292 0.89 8.11 -8.19
N THR A 293 -0.42 8.38 -8.26
CA THR A 293 -1.13 8.50 -9.54
C THR A 293 -1.74 9.90 -9.69
N PRO A 294 -1.88 10.43 -10.91
CA PRO A 294 -2.53 11.72 -11.16
C PRO A 294 -4.05 11.58 -11.33
N ILE A 295 -4.70 10.62 -10.67
CA ILE A 295 -6.16 10.48 -10.69
C ILE A 295 -6.81 11.79 -10.25
N GLU A 296 -7.79 12.30 -11.02
CA GLU A 296 -8.46 13.58 -10.75
C GLU A 296 -9.70 13.43 -9.86
N SER A 297 -10.42 12.31 -10.00
CA SER A 297 -11.60 11.99 -9.19
C SER A 297 -11.74 10.48 -9.02
N PHE A 298 -12.40 10.06 -7.92
CA PHE A 298 -12.64 8.66 -7.68
C PHE A 298 -13.98 8.45 -6.96
N VAL A 299 -14.76 7.46 -7.40
CA VAL A 299 -16.00 7.03 -6.74
C VAL A 299 -15.70 5.78 -5.92
N ILE A 300 -15.94 5.84 -4.63
CA ILE A 300 -15.77 4.68 -3.75
C ILE A 300 -16.91 3.70 -4.00
N PRO A 301 -16.63 2.44 -4.39
CA PRO A 301 -17.67 1.43 -4.58
C PRO A 301 -18.47 1.18 -3.31
N PRO A 302 -19.80 0.89 -3.42
CA PRO A 302 -20.69 0.82 -2.26
C PRO A 302 -20.30 -0.25 -1.23
N HIS A 303 -19.76 -1.39 -1.66
CA HIS A 303 -19.39 -2.52 -0.81
C HIS A 303 -17.99 -2.41 -0.18
N ILE A 304 -17.26 -1.34 -0.48
CA ILE A 304 -15.97 -1.06 0.17
C ILE A 304 -16.22 -0.66 1.63
N THR A 305 -15.74 -1.47 2.56
CA THR A 305 -15.85 -1.21 4.01
C THR A 305 -14.67 -0.41 4.55
N LYS A 306 -13.54 -0.39 3.82
CA LYS A 306 -12.31 0.26 4.24
C LYS A 306 -11.56 0.88 3.05
N ILE A 307 -11.18 2.15 3.16
CA ILE A 307 -10.14 2.75 2.32
C ILE A 307 -8.81 2.39 2.95
N SER A 308 -8.04 1.51 2.31
CA SER A 308 -6.82 0.92 2.87
C SER A 308 -5.67 1.93 2.97
N LYS A 309 -4.62 1.56 3.72
CA LYS A 309 -3.43 2.40 3.89
C LYS A 309 -2.84 2.84 2.56
N PHE A 310 -2.45 4.11 2.47
CA PHE A 310 -1.75 4.69 1.32
C PHE A 310 -2.47 4.56 -0.03
N VAL A 311 -3.78 4.22 -0.09
CA VAL A 311 -4.47 3.95 -1.38
C VAL A 311 -4.31 5.11 -2.35
N PHE A 312 -4.50 6.35 -1.87
CA PHE A 312 -4.39 7.58 -2.65
C PHE A 312 -3.25 8.49 -2.14
N ASP A 313 -2.24 7.90 -1.52
CA ASP A 313 -1.04 8.61 -1.09
C ASP A 313 -0.34 9.25 -2.29
N LEU A 314 0.06 10.54 -2.14
CA LEU A 314 0.71 11.33 -3.20
C LEU A 314 -0.14 11.52 -4.49
N CYS A 315 -1.46 11.30 -4.43
CA CYS A 315 -2.38 11.59 -5.53
C CYS A 315 -2.68 13.11 -5.60
N LYS A 316 -1.71 13.91 -6.00
CA LYS A 316 -1.76 15.39 -5.94
C LYS A 316 -2.86 16.01 -6.79
N GLN A 317 -3.36 15.32 -7.81
CA GLN A 317 -4.41 15.79 -8.71
C GLN A 317 -5.82 15.33 -8.28
N LEU A 318 -5.92 14.48 -7.26
CA LEU A 318 -7.18 13.94 -6.77
C LEU A 318 -7.97 15.02 -6.02
N LYS A 319 -8.87 15.69 -6.72
CA LYS A 319 -9.67 16.80 -6.16
C LYS A 319 -10.99 16.36 -5.56
N LYS A 320 -11.55 15.26 -6.06
CA LYS A 320 -12.89 14.80 -5.68
C LYS A 320 -12.90 13.33 -5.34
N ILE A 321 -13.37 13.01 -4.13
CA ILE A 321 -13.78 11.66 -3.72
C ILE A 321 -15.30 11.70 -3.54
N GLU A 322 -15.97 10.74 -4.19
CA GLU A 322 -17.40 10.57 -4.05
C GLU A 322 -17.69 9.27 -3.29
N ILE A 323 -18.40 9.39 -2.17
CA ILE A 323 -18.82 8.26 -1.34
C ILE A 323 -20.33 8.17 -1.48
N PRO A 324 -20.87 7.10 -2.09
CA PRO A 324 -22.31 6.95 -2.30
C PRO A 324 -23.10 6.88 -0.99
N GLU A 325 -24.36 7.28 -1.01
CA GLU A 325 -25.23 7.24 0.19
C GLU A 325 -25.43 5.82 0.75
N ASN A 326 -25.42 4.81 -0.12
CA ASN A 326 -25.51 3.39 0.24
C ASN A 326 -24.15 2.75 0.57
N SER A 327 -23.11 3.56 0.78
CA SER A 327 -21.76 3.06 1.07
C SER A 327 -21.71 2.31 2.40
N GLU A 328 -20.97 1.20 2.43
CA GLU A 328 -20.67 0.40 3.63
C GLU A 328 -19.36 0.84 4.30
N LEU A 329 -18.78 1.99 3.93
CA LEU A 329 -17.49 2.46 4.39
C LEU A 329 -17.50 2.74 5.90
N GLN A 330 -16.61 2.08 6.63
CA GLN A 330 -16.47 2.20 8.08
C GLN A 330 -15.10 2.74 8.51
N ILE A 331 -14.06 2.55 7.69
CA ILE A 331 -12.69 2.90 8.05
C ILE A 331 -12.01 3.65 6.90
N ILE A 332 -11.39 4.78 7.24
CA ILE A 332 -10.38 5.44 6.42
C ILE A 332 -9.04 5.19 7.13
N ASP A 333 -8.18 4.39 6.52
CA ASP A 333 -6.98 3.88 7.18
C ASP A 333 -5.80 4.88 7.11
N GLU A 334 -4.69 4.52 7.74
CA GLU A 334 -3.50 5.35 7.89
C GLU A 334 -3.01 5.88 6.53
N LYS A 335 -2.81 7.19 6.44
CA LYS A 335 -2.29 7.88 5.25
C LYS A 335 -3.07 7.62 3.95
N ALA A 336 -4.34 7.25 4.06
CA ALA A 336 -5.17 6.91 2.89
C ALA A 336 -5.20 8.01 1.83
N PHE A 337 -5.18 9.28 2.26
CA PHE A 337 -5.17 10.48 1.41
C PHE A 337 -4.00 11.42 1.72
N TYR A 338 -2.92 10.87 2.25
CA TYR A 338 -1.74 11.64 2.60
C TYR A 338 -1.17 12.34 1.34
N PHE A 339 -0.88 13.63 1.44
CA PHE A 339 -0.36 14.41 0.31
C PHE A 339 -1.26 14.40 -0.95
N SER A 340 -2.57 14.19 -0.79
CA SER A 340 -3.53 14.24 -1.91
C SER A 340 -4.04 15.65 -2.18
N GLY A 341 -4.64 15.85 -3.36
CA GLY A 341 -5.19 17.14 -3.80
C GLY A 341 -6.64 17.39 -3.37
N ILE A 342 -7.23 16.58 -2.48
CA ILE A 342 -8.64 16.66 -2.10
C ILE A 342 -8.96 18.02 -1.47
N GLU A 343 -9.98 18.71 -2.03
CA GLU A 343 -10.45 19.99 -1.52
C GLU A 343 -11.62 19.85 -0.55
N ASN A 344 -12.54 18.92 -0.84
CA ASN A 344 -13.76 18.71 -0.07
C ASN A 344 -14.07 17.22 0.03
N ILE A 345 -14.56 16.78 1.19
CA ILE A 345 -15.03 15.40 1.38
C ILE A 345 -16.22 15.34 2.33
N LYS A 346 -17.20 14.51 1.99
CA LYS A 346 -18.34 14.20 2.86
C LYS A 346 -18.16 12.80 3.43
N ILE A 347 -18.05 12.71 4.75
CA ILE A 347 -17.86 11.46 5.48
C ILE A 347 -19.24 10.84 5.79
N PRO A 348 -19.47 9.54 5.50
CA PRO A 348 -20.73 8.92 5.80
C PRO A 348 -20.89 8.67 7.31
N LYS A 349 -22.16 8.64 7.79
CA LYS A 349 -22.45 8.50 9.23
C LYS A 349 -21.95 7.20 9.87
N GLN A 350 -21.84 6.12 9.10
CA GLN A 350 -21.38 4.81 9.57
C GLN A 350 -19.87 4.72 9.75
N ILE A 351 -19.13 5.79 9.47
CA ILE A 351 -17.66 5.80 9.71
C ILE A 351 -17.36 5.61 11.19
N LYS A 352 -16.49 4.65 11.51
CA LYS A 352 -16.07 4.32 12.87
C LYS A 352 -14.70 4.86 13.20
N ARG A 353 -13.84 4.96 12.16
CA ARG A 353 -12.44 5.30 12.34
C ARG A 353 -11.88 6.09 11.16
N ILE A 354 -11.18 7.17 11.47
CA ILE A 354 -10.29 7.90 10.57
C ILE A 354 -8.92 7.84 11.22
N SER A 355 -8.00 7.08 10.61
CA SER A 355 -6.72 6.70 11.21
C SER A 355 -5.66 7.79 11.13
N GLU A 356 -4.48 7.50 11.74
CA GLU A 356 -3.33 8.40 11.80
C GLU A 356 -2.96 8.94 10.42
N GLU A 357 -2.78 10.27 10.34
CA GLU A 357 -2.33 10.99 9.14
C GLU A 357 -3.21 10.78 7.88
N ALA A 358 -4.47 10.34 8.05
CA ALA A 358 -5.34 10.00 6.92
C ALA A 358 -5.53 11.17 5.92
N PHE A 359 -5.55 12.41 6.41
CA PHE A 359 -5.71 13.64 5.64
C PHE A 359 -4.58 14.66 5.89
N SER A 360 -3.44 14.23 6.38
CA SER A 360 -2.38 15.16 6.78
C SER A 360 -1.49 15.61 5.62
N ILE A 361 -0.79 16.73 5.88
CA ILE A 361 0.31 17.37 5.16
C ILE A 361 -0.01 17.77 3.70
N PHE A 362 0.06 19.10 3.48
CA PHE A 362 -0.08 19.75 2.16
C PHE A 362 -1.31 19.31 1.35
N ASN A 363 -2.30 18.71 1.99
CA ASN A 363 -3.52 18.46 1.27
C ASN A 363 -4.30 19.78 1.16
N ASN A 364 -5.03 19.94 0.09
CA ASN A 364 -5.83 21.13 -0.18
C ASN A 364 -7.19 21.09 0.54
N LEU A 365 -7.36 20.20 1.53
CA LEU A 365 -8.62 19.97 2.21
C LEU A 365 -9.08 21.25 2.93
N ARG A 366 -10.14 21.86 2.40
CA ARG A 366 -10.79 23.06 2.94
C ARG A 366 -12.06 22.73 3.69
N LYS A 367 -12.77 21.70 3.24
CA LYS A 367 -14.05 21.33 3.84
C LYS A 367 -14.16 19.83 4.07
N ILE A 368 -14.50 19.48 5.30
CA ILE A 368 -14.87 18.13 5.67
C ILE A 368 -16.23 18.14 6.36
N GLU A 369 -17.18 17.39 5.83
CA GLU A 369 -18.51 17.25 6.43
C GLU A 369 -18.60 15.90 7.15
N ILE A 370 -18.73 15.96 8.47
CA ILE A 370 -18.93 14.80 9.34
C ILE A 370 -20.27 14.98 10.03
N PRO A 371 -21.26 14.08 9.83
CA PRO A 371 -22.57 14.19 10.51
C PRO A 371 -22.44 14.15 12.03
N PHE A 372 -23.28 14.89 12.77
CA PHE A 372 -23.29 14.89 14.23
C PHE A 372 -23.55 13.51 14.84
N ASP A 373 -24.39 12.70 14.16
CA ASP A 373 -24.75 11.34 14.55
C ASP A 373 -23.77 10.26 14.02
N SER A 374 -22.59 10.69 13.58
CA SER A 374 -21.54 9.78 13.10
C SER A 374 -21.11 8.81 14.21
N MET A 375 -20.77 7.58 13.79
CA MET A 375 -20.24 6.54 14.68
C MET A 375 -18.76 6.73 15.04
N LEU A 376 -18.15 7.83 14.59
CA LEU A 376 -16.72 8.14 14.83
C LEU A 376 -16.45 8.32 16.33
N GLN A 377 -15.48 7.59 16.88
CA GLN A 377 -15.15 7.58 18.29
C GLN A 377 -13.90 8.40 18.66
N THR A 378 -12.97 8.51 17.72
CA THR A 378 -11.70 9.22 17.96
C THR A 378 -11.29 9.99 16.70
N ILE A 379 -10.68 11.16 16.90
CA ILE A 379 -9.87 11.84 15.91
C ILE A 379 -8.43 11.41 16.19
N GLU A 380 -7.87 10.56 15.35
CA GLU A 380 -6.58 9.93 15.59
C GLU A 380 -5.41 10.90 15.41
N LYS A 381 -4.20 10.41 15.72
CA LYS A 381 -2.98 11.21 15.72
C LYS A 381 -2.73 11.80 14.32
N ARG A 382 -2.45 13.12 14.31
CA ARG A 382 -2.14 13.89 13.08
C ARG A 382 -3.16 13.78 11.95
N THR A 383 -4.39 13.35 12.23
CA THR A 383 -5.41 13.11 11.18
C THR A 383 -5.57 14.28 10.22
N PHE A 384 -5.61 15.53 10.75
CA PHE A 384 -5.82 16.75 9.99
C PHE A 384 -4.65 17.74 10.08
N THR A 385 -3.48 17.30 10.51
CA THR A 385 -2.29 18.17 10.61
C THR A 385 -2.01 18.88 9.29
N GLU A 386 -1.79 20.21 9.39
CA GLU A 386 -1.44 21.08 8.23
C GLU A 386 -2.49 21.09 7.10
N THR A 387 -3.78 20.85 7.42
CA THR A 387 -4.90 21.03 6.47
C THR A 387 -5.37 22.47 6.40
N LEU A 388 -6.13 22.81 5.35
CA LEU A 388 -6.71 24.13 5.12
C LEU A 388 -8.17 24.22 5.55
N ILE A 389 -8.67 23.29 6.38
CA ILE A 389 -10.04 23.34 6.90
C ILE A 389 -10.25 24.65 7.67
N ASP A 390 -11.36 25.34 7.43
CA ASP A 390 -11.74 26.58 8.11
C ASP A 390 -12.71 26.33 9.28
N GLU A 391 -13.52 25.30 9.16
CA GLU A 391 -14.41 24.82 10.22
C GLU A 391 -14.46 23.31 10.29
N ILE A 392 -14.77 22.77 11.45
CA ILE A 392 -15.04 21.34 11.64
C ILE A 392 -16.17 21.11 12.63
N THR A 393 -17.03 20.16 12.30
CA THR A 393 -18.07 19.63 13.20
C THR A 393 -17.60 18.33 13.83
N ILE A 394 -17.62 18.29 15.16
CA ILE A 394 -17.20 17.14 15.96
C ILE A 394 -18.44 16.33 16.36
N PRO A 395 -18.55 15.05 15.91
CA PRO A 395 -19.68 14.19 16.29
C PRO A 395 -19.76 13.92 17.78
N SER A 396 -20.98 13.69 18.28
CA SER A 396 -21.26 13.43 19.71
C SER A 396 -20.48 12.26 20.29
N ASN A 397 -20.22 11.22 19.47
CA ASN A 397 -19.55 10.00 19.92
C ASN A 397 -18.03 10.11 20.03
N VAL A 398 -17.43 11.24 19.62
CA VAL A 398 -15.99 11.43 19.71
C VAL A 398 -15.60 11.64 21.18
N THR A 399 -14.77 10.74 21.70
CA THR A 399 -14.29 10.76 23.10
C THR A 399 -12.89 11.36 23.25
N ARG A 400 -12.12 11.46 22.14
CA ARG A 400 -10.72 11.87 22.21
C ARG A 400 -10.25 12.57 20.95
N PHE A 401 -9.50 13.66 21.14
CA PHE A 401 -8.59 14.20 20.12
C PHE A 401 -7.18 13.74 20.45
N CYS A 402 -6.62 12.90 19.58
CA CYS A 402 -5.28 12.38 19.79
C CYS A 402 -4.19 13.41 19.47
N GLU A 403 -2.95 13.04 19.73
CA GLU A 403 -1.77 13.91 19.57
C GLU A 403 -1.75 14.58 18.19
N ARG A 404 -1.62 15.91 18.14
CA ARG A 404 -1.50 16.71 16.91
C ARG A 404 -2.67 16.61 15.94
N ALA A 405 -3.85 16.20 16.38
CA ALA A 405 -5.00 15.94 15.50
C ALA A 405 -5.30 17.09 14.52
N PHE A 406 -5.18 18.36 14.96
CA PHE A 406 -5.42 19.58 14.20
C PHE A 406 -4.23 20.56 14.26
N GLN A 407 -3.02 20.05 14.53
CA GLN A 407 -1.83 20.89 14.61
C GLN A 407 -1.61 21.64 13.28
N SER A 408 -1.26 22.93 13.38
CA SER A 408 -0.94 23.79 12.22
C SER A 408 -2.04 23.83 11.14
N CYS A 409 -3.32 23.62 11.54
CA CYS A 409 -4.48 23.90 10.67
C CYS A 409 -4.66 25.42 10.56
N HIS A 410 -3.84 26.08 9.74
CA HIS A 410 -3.70 27.54 9.70
C HIS A 410 -4.95 28.31 9.27
N GLN A 411 -6.03 27.65 8.86
CA GLN A 411 -7.31 28.28 8.51
C GLN A 411 -8.43 27.93 9.51
N LEU A 412 -8.22 27.00 10.46
CA LEU A 412 -9.25 26.49 11.36
C LEU A 412 -9.66 27.55 12.40
N ARG A 413 -10.81 28.18 12.17
CA ARG A 413 -11.36 29.23 13.04
C ARG A 413 -12.46 28.73 13.95
N LEU A 414 -13.24 27.74 13.48
CA LEU A 414 -14.43 27.27 14.17
C LEU A 414 -14.40 25.77 14.40
N VAL A 415 -14.57 25.37 15.65
CA VAL A 415 -14.74 23.98 16.06
C VAL A 415 -16.14 23.83 16.67
N ASN A 416 -17.06 23.22 15.91
CA ASN A 416 -18.44 22.98 16.35
C ASN A 416 -18.52 21.65 17.10
N ILE A 417 -18.71 21.71 18.41
CA ILE A 417 -18.85 20.54 19.26
C ILE A 417 -20.33 20.33 19.57
N ALA A 418 -20.82 19.11 19.42
CA ALA A 418 -22.21 18.76 19.76
C ALA A 418 -22.50 19.00 21.26
N SER A 419 -23.70 19.45 21.58
CA SER A 419 -24.12 19.71 22.98
C SER A 419 -24.12 18.46 23.86
N ASP A 420 -24.31 17.29 23.28
CA ASP A 420 -24.26 15.96 23.93
C ASP A 420 -22.90 15.26 23.71
N SER A 421 -21.84 16.03 23.50
CA SER A 421 -20.50 15.53 23.23
C SER A 421 -19.96 14.66 24.37
N LYS A 422 -19.40 13.51 24.00
CA LYS A 422 -18.71 12.58 24.91
C LYS A 422 -17.18 12.80 24.96
N LEU A 423 -16.70 13.98 24.54
CA LEU A 423 -15.27 14.28 24.50
C LEU A 423 -14.69 14.34 25.90
N GLU A 424 -13.77 13.43 26.22
CA GLU A 424 -13.11 13.33 27.54
C GLU A 424 -11.69 13.87 27.55
N VAL A 425 -10.96 13.76 26.43
CA VAL A 425 -9.52 14.08 26.39
C VAL A 425 -9.15 14.82 25.12
N ILE A 426 -8.43 15.93 25.30
CA ILE A 426 -7.67 16.62 24.26
C ILE A 426 -6.20 16.34 24.53
N GLU A 427 -5.51 15.62 23.65
CA GLU A 427 -4.11 15.25 23.84
C GLU A 427 -3.14 16.37 23.46
N LYS A 428 -1.84 16.10 23.63
CA LYS A 428 -0.78 17.07 23.40
C LYS A 428 -0.76 17.59 21.95
N PHE A 429 -0.55 18.91 21.82
CA PHE A 429 -0.48 19.62 20.55
C PHE A 429 -1.76 19.55 19.67
N ALA A 430 -2.91 19.12 20.21
CA ALA A 430 -4.09 18.84 19.39
C ALA A 430 -4.51 19.97 18.48
N PHE A 431 -4.45 21.23 18.92
CA PHE A 431 -4.76 22.45 18.16
C PHE A 431 -3.59 23.45 18.11
N ASN A 432 -2.37 22.99 18.38
CA ASN A 432 -1.21 23.87 18.37
C ASN A 432 -1.11 24.65 17.04
N GLU A 433 -0.93 25.99 17.13
CA GLU A 433 -0.87 26.92 15.98
C GLU A 433 -2.16 27.08 15.17
N ALA A 434 -3.29 26.51 15.59
CA ALA A 434 -4.57 26.71 14.92
C ALA A 434 -5.18 28.08 15.31
N PRO A 435 -5.67 28.90 14.34
CA PRO A 435 -6.20 30.25 14.61
C PRO A 435 -7.64 30.22 15.12
N ILE A 436 -7.99 29.25 15.99
CA ILE A 436 -9.32 29.11 16.58
C ILE A 436 -9.66 30.41 17.33
N GLU A 437 -10.86 30.95 17.14
CA GLU A 437 -11.29 32.21 17.79
C GLU A 437 -12.00 31.96 19.12
N ARG A 438 -12.77 30.89 19.21
CA ARG A 438 -13.55 30.47 20.37
C ARG A 438 -13.54 28.95 20.50
N PHE A 439 -13.50 28.47 21.73
CA PHE A 439 -13.63 27.04 22.00
C PHE A 439 -14.59 26.80 23.18
N MET A 440 -15.54 25.88 22.97
CA MET A 440 -16.45 25.44 24.04
C MET A 440 -15.92 24.13 24.61
N ILE A 441 -15.61 24.14 25.90
CA ILE A 441 -15.23 22.94 26.65
C ILE A 441 -16.51 22.15 26.96
N PRO A 442 -16.67 20.93 26.38
CA PRO A 442 -17.83 20.11 26.70
C PRO A 442 -17.78 19.58 28.12
N ASP A 443 -18.95 19.25 28.69
CA ASP A 443 -19.10 18.90 30.11
C ASP A 443 -18.24 17.72 30.53
N HIS A 444 -18.14 16.70 29.71
CA HIS A 444 -17.37 15.48 29.98
C HIS A 444 -15.85 15.60 29.78
N LEU A 445 -15.35 16.77 29.33
CA LEU A 445 -13.92 16.93 29.12
C LEU A 445 -13.18 16.91 30.46
N LYS A 446 -12.29 15.95 30.66
CA LYS A 446 -11.51 15.74 31.90
C LYS A 446 -10.11 16.32 31.83
N LYS A 447 -9.55 16.38 30.61
CA LYS A 447 -8.13 16.72 30.43
C LYS A 447 -7.84 17.53 29.18
N ILE A 448 -7.05 18.60 29.37
CA ILE A 448 -6.43 19.37 28.29
C ILE A 448 -4.92 19.10 28.31
N GLY A 449 -4.39 18.48 27.27
CA GLY A 449 -3.03 18.00 27.17
C GLY A 449 -1.99 19.10 26.96
N LYS A 450 -0.73 18.70 27.06
CA LYS A 450 0.43 19.59 26.93
C LYS A 450 0.45 20.27 25.55
N PHE A 451 0.59 21.62 25.55
CA PHE A 451 0.58 22.45 24.33
C PHE A 451 -0.71 22.33 23.47
N ALA A 452 -1.82 21.86 24.03
CA ALA A 452 -3.02 21.55 23.25
C ALA A 452 -3.52 22.74 22.42
N PHE A 453 -3.51 23.95 22.97
CA PHE A 453 -3.89 25.21 22.33
C PHE A 453 -2.72 26.22 22.27
N SER A 454 -1.48 25.76 22.44
CA SER A 454 -0.32 26.63 22.38
C SER A 454 -0.23 27.30 21.01
N PHE A 455 0.10 28.61 20.99
CA PHE A 455 0.14 29.46 19.80
C PHE A 455 -1.20 29.61 19.04
N CYS A 456 -2.34 29.29 19.68
CA CYS A 456 -3.65 29.66 19.15
C CYS A 456 -3.88 31.17 19.35
N LYS A 457 -3.17 32.00 18.58
CA LYS A 457 -3.09 33.46 18.76
C LYS A 457 -4.43 34.19 18.62
N ASN A 458 -5.42 33.59 17.98
CA ASN A 458 -6.76 34.16 17.81
C ASN A 458 -7.75 33.68 18.88
N LEU A 459 -7.38 32.73 19.75
CA LEU A 459 -8.27 32.21 20.80
C LEU A 459 -8.50 33.25 21.89
N ARG A 460 -9.66 33.91 21.83
CA ARG A 460 -10.05 34.97 22.77
C ARG A 460 -10.99 34.48 23.83
N ARG A 461 -11.77 33.44 23.55
CA ARG A 461 -12.83 32.99 24.45
C ARG A 461 -12.84 31.48 24.59
N VAL A 462 -12.85 31.01 25.82
CA VAL A 462 -13.05 29.62 26.19
C VAL A 462 -14.29 29.57 27.10
N ASP A 463 -15.35 28.91 26.61
CA ASP A 463 -16.59 28.76 27.36
C ASP A 463 -16.58 27.45 28.14
N ILE A 464 -16.89 27.50 29.41
CA ILE A 464 -16.90 26.38 30.33
C ILE A 464 -18.24 26.38 31.07
N SER A 465 -18.96 25.25 31.03
CA SER A 465 -20.22 25.12 31.77
C SER A 465 -20.00 24.94 33.28
N ASN A 466 -21.08 25.09 34.05
CA ASN A 466 -21.08 24.83 35.50
C ASN A 466 -20.89 23.33 35.81
N ASP A 467 -21.29 22.46 34.90
CA ASP A 467 -21.27 21.00 35.05
C ASP A 467 -19.96 20.38 34.55
N SER A 468 -18.96 21.20 34.19
CA SER A 468 -17.71 20.77 33.62
C SER A 468 -16.96 19.77 34.52
N GLU A 469 -16.57 18.62 33.92
CA GLU A 469 -15.74 17.60 34.58
C GLU A 469 -14.23 17.84 34.42
N LEU A 470 -13.80 19.02 33.94
CA LEU A 470 -12.39 19.32 33.69
C LEU A 470 -11.55 19.23 34.99
N GLN A 471 -10.59 18.30 34.98
CA GLN A 471 -9.72 18.00 36.12
C GLN A 471 -8.29 18.49 35.93
N GLU A 472 -7.76 18.42 34.71
CA GLU A 472 -6.35 18.71 34.49
C GLU A 472 -6.12 19.60 33.26
N ILE A 473 -5.32 20.68 33.48
CA ILE A 473 -4.77 21.55 32.46
C ILE A 473 -3.25 21.34 32.48
N GLU A 474 -2.71 20.73 31.46
CA GLU A 474 -1.29 20.37 31.39
C GLU A 474 -0.38 21.55 31.02
N ARG A 475 0.93 21.26 30.97
CA ARG A 475 1.97 22.28 30.72
C ARG A 475 1.76 22.95 29.37
N TYR A 476 1.84 24.30 29.36
CA TYR A 476 1.77 25.10 28.15
C TYR A 476 0.44 24.94 27.37
N ALA A 477 -0.61 24.43 28.00
CA ALA A 477 -1.87 24.08 27.30
C ALA A 477 -2.46 25.25 26.52
N PHE A 478 -2.37 26.49 27.04
CA PHE A 478 -2.87 27.73 26.44
C PHE A 478 -1.77 28.79 26.25
N GLU A 479 -0.50 28.37 26.14
CA GLU A 479 0.62 29.25 25.90
C GLU A 479 0.41 30.14 24.66
N GLU A 480 0.77 31.45 24.79
CA GLU A 480 0.64 32.44 23.68
C GLU A 480 -0.75 32.52 23.05
N THR A 481 -1.82 32.32 23.80
CA THR A 481 -3.18 32.60 23.38
C THR A 481 -3.60 34.03 23.67
N SER A 482 -4.66 34.51 23.03
CA SER A 482 -5.27 35.83 23.26
C SER A 482 -6.49 35.78 24.21
N ILE A 483 -6.61 34.75 25.05
CA ILE A 483 -7.70 34.58 26.00
C ILE A 483 -7.78 35.81 26.91
N VAL A 484 -8.98 36.37 27.05
CA VAL A 484 -9.21 37.57 27.91
C VAL A 484 -9.59 37.18 29.31
N SER A 485 -10.37 36.15 29.50
CA SER A 485 -10.76 35.59 30.79
C SER A 485 -10.84 34.08 30.74
N PHE A 486 -10.57 33.45 31.90
CA PHE A 486 -10.69 32.00 32.00
C PHE A 486 -11.32 31.63 33.35
N ARG A 487 -12.32 30.76 33.31
CA ARG A 487 -12.99 30.21 34.48
C ARG A 487 -12.45 28.83 34.80
N ILE A 488 -11.94 28.62 36.00
CA ILE A 488 -11.47 27.34 36.48
C ILE A 488 -12.65 26.64 37.19
N PRO A 489 -13.16 25.52 36.68
CA PRO A 489 -14.35 24.88 37.21
C PRO A 489 -14.10 24.15 38.53
N SER A 490 -15.17 23.86 39.26
CA SER A 490 -15.13 23.24 40.61
C SER A 490 -14.43 21.88 40.65
N ASN A 491 -14.45 21.11 39.53
CA ASN A 491 -13.81 19.80 39.45
C ASN A 491 -12.31 19.86 39.11
N ALA A 492 -11.75 21.04 38.84
CA ALA A 492 -10.34 21.18 38.52
C ALA A 492 -9.47 20.71 39.69
N LYS A 493 -8.47 19.87 39.42
CA LYS A 493 -7.52 19.34 40.42
C LYS A 493 -6.11 19.87 40.19
N ARG A 494 -5.71 20.01 38.94
CA ARG A 494 -4.30 20.34 38.61
C ARG A 494 -4.20 21.36 37.49
N ILE A 495 -3.43 22.43 37.75
CA ILE A 495 -3.01 23.43 36.76
C ILE A 495 -1.50 23.39 36.72
N CYS A 496 -0.96 22.87 35.62
CA CYS A 496 0.45 22.57 35.48
C CYS A 496 1.28 23.82 35.13
N LYS A 497 2.60 23.64 35.18
CA LYS A 497 3.59 24.68 34.88
C LYS A 497 3.33 25.33 33.53
N HIS A 498 3.28 26.68 33.49
CA HIS A 498 3.16 27.47 32.28
C HIS A 498 1.86 27.21 31.48
N ALA A 499 0.79 26.72 32.11
CA ALA A 499 -0.47 26.41 31.45
C ALA A 499 -1.03 27.60 30.63
N PHE A 500 -0.85 28.85 31.14
CA PHE A 500 -1.26 30.10 30.50
C PHE A 500 -0.07 31.04 30.26
N TYR A 501 1.10 30.51 29.96
CA TYR A 501 2.32 31.29 29.78
C TYR A 501 2.22 32.21 28.57
N HIS A 502 2.66 33.49 28.71
CA HIS A 502 2.59 34.51 27.66
C HIS A 502 1.16 34.82 27.15
N CYS A 503 0.10 34.54 27.91
CA CYS A 503 -1.25 35.00 27.61
C CYS A 503 -1.38 36.51 27.93
N HIS A 504 -0.81 37.38 27.09
CA HIS A 504 -0.71 38.82 27.35
C HIS A 504 -2.05 39.55 27.45
N GLN A 505 -3.13 38.98 26.87
CA GLN A 505 -4.48 39.56 26.93
C GLN A 505 -5.29 39.07 28.13
N LEU A 506 -4.78 38.11 28.90
CA LEU A 506 -5.50 37.52 30.02
C LEU A 506 -5.58 38.52 31.17
N GLN A 507 -6.81 38.94 31.46
CA GLN A 507 -7.11 39.94 32.51
C GLN A 507 -7.68 39.31 33.77
N ILE A 508 -8.51 38.30 33.66
CA ILE A 508 -9.25 37.71 34.76
C ILE A 508 -9.14 36.20 34.73
N ILE A 509 -8.75 35.60 35.87
CA ILE A 509 -8.91 34.19 36.16
C ILE A 509 -9.87 34.05 37.32
N GLU A 510 -11.01 33.44 37.08
CA GLU A 510 -12.03 33.17 38.08
C GLU A 510 -11.93 31.70 38.53
N ILE A 511 -11.75 31.48 39.84
CA ILE A 511 -11.76 30.14 40.42
C ILE A 511 -13.08 29.94 41.13
N GLU A 512 -13.81 28.89 40.79
CA GLU A 512 -15.11 28.60 41.42
C GLU A 512 -15.02 28.26 42.90
N LEU A 513 -16.08 28.55 43.62
CA LEU A 513 -16.26 28.09 45.00
C LEU A 513 -16.26 26.57 45.07
N ASN A 514 -15.75 26.01 46.15
CA ASN A 514 -15.66 24.56 46.40
C ASN A 514 -14.81 23.79 45.38
N THR A 515 -13.87 24.46 44.72
CA THR A 515 -12.95 23.83 43.78
C THR A 515 -12.10 22.75 44.48
N LYS A 516 -11.92 21.60 43.77
CA LYS A 516 -11.13 20.46 44.24
C LYS A 516 -9.64 20.57 43.90
N ILE A 517 -9.10 21.78 43.79
CA ILE A 517 -7.71 22.02 43.41
C ILE A 517 -6.75 21.44 44.44
N GLU A 518 -5.91 20.53 43.99
CA GLU A 518 -4.82 19.91 44.75
C GLU A 518 -3.47 20.57 44.42
N PHE A 519 -3.33 21.15 43.23
CA PHE A 519 -2.06 21.68 42.76
C PHE A 519 -2.22 22.79 41.73
N ILE A 520 -1.64 23.96 42.00
CA ILE A 520 -1.41 25.03 41.04
C ILE A 520 0.09 25.30 41.00
N ASN A 521 0.71 25.18 39.82
CA ASN A 521 2.13 25.49 39.69
C ASN A 521 2.36 27.01 39.76
N LYS A 522 3.37 27.46 40.52
CA LYS A 522 3.71 28.88 40.68
C LYS A 522 3.92 29.66 39.38
N SER A 523 4.31 28.99 38.32
CA SER A 523 4.51 29.60 36.98
C SER A 523 3.33 29.33 36.04
N ALA A 524 2.19 28.84 36.53
CA ALA A 524 1.04 28.51 35.66
C ALA A 524 0.56 29.71 34.84
N PHE A 525 0.59 30.90 35.45
CA PHE A 525 0.16 32.17 34.86
C PHE A 525 1.34 33.11 34.59
N GLY A 526 2.52 32.57 34.33
CA GLY A 526 3.73 33.36 34.11
C GLY A 526 3.60 34.27 32.88
N GLN A 527 4.11 35.52 32.99
CA GLN A 527 4.06 36.54 31.95
C GLN A 527 2.62 36.91 31.51
N THR A 528 1.66 36.88 32.45
CA THR A 528 0.30 37.42 32.28
C THR A 528 0.09 38.64 33.16
N ALA A 529 -0.86 39.51 32.77
CA ALA A 529 -1.31 40.63 33.60
C ALA A 529 -2.59 40.29 34.40
N ALA A 530 -2.93 39.01 34.51
CA ALA A 530 -4.20 38.57 35.04
C ALA A 530 -4.38 38.86 36.54
N ILE A 531 -5.57 39.36 36.88
CA ILE A 531 -6.07 39.38 38.27
C ILE A 531 -6.68 38.00 38.54
N ILE A 532 -6.15 37.34 39.57
CA ILE A 532 -6.67 36.02 39.96
C ILE A 532 -7.72 36.24 41.05
N MET A 533 -8.97 35.97 40.73
CA MET A 533 -10.09 36.02 41.66
C MET A 533 -10.24 34.65 42.33
N VAL A 534 -9.86 34.56 43.60
CA VAL A 534 -9.89 33.31 44.35
C VAL A 534 -10.84 33.39 45.55
N PRO A 535 -11.51 32.31 45.92
CA PRO A 535 -12.16 32.17 47.21
C PRO A 535 -11.15 32.35 48.34
N ILE A 536 -11.58 32.96 49.46
CA ILE A 536 -10.71 33.29 50.61
C ILE A 536 -9.97 32.05 51.11
N GLU A 537 -10.60 30.90 51.11
CA GLU A 537 -10.06 29.62 51.55
C GLU A 537 -8.85 29.13 50.69
N MET A 538 -8.66 29.69 49.51
CA MET A 538 -7.62 29.27 48.58
C MET A 538 -6.41 30.20 48.48
N ILE A 539 -6.37 31.27 49.25
CA ILE A 539 -5.27 32.25 49.20
C ILE A 539 -3.90 31.59 49.43
N HIS A 540 -3.85 30.53 50.23
CA HIS A 540 -2.61 29.80 50.54
C HIS A 540 -1.93 29.14 49.30
N PHE A 541 -2.63 28.88 48.18
CA PHE A 541 -2.02 28.37 46.97
C PHE A 541 -1.20 29.40 46.17
N PHE A 542 -1.41 30.71 46.47
CA PHE A 542 -0.81 31.82 45.74
C PHE A 542 0.26 32.58 46.57
N ASN A 543 0.45 32.24 47.85
CA ASN A 543 1.52 32.69 48.72
C ASN A 543 2.69 31.67 48.65
#